data_ab4774aa1c880a971b593bf4f1fcb09f
#
_entry.id   ab4774aa1c880a971b593bf4f1fcb09f
#
_cell.length_a   1.000
_cell.length_b   1.000
_cell.length_c   1.000
_cell.angle_alpha   90.00
_cell.angle_beta   90.00
_cell.angle_gamma   90.00
#
_symmetry.space_group_name_H-M   'P 1'
#
loop_
_entity.id
_entity.type
_entity.pdbx_description
1 polymer ?
#
loop_
_entity_poly.entity_id
_entity_poly.type
_entity_poly.pdbx_seq_one_letter_code
_entity_poly.pdbx_strand_id
1 'polypeptide(L)'
;MKIRVEEYIRPDGSIPYKDWFDSLDPQAAAKVTTAKLRMELGNTSNVKWFAGIGEYVIDWGPGYRLYVARDGELLIVLLGGGTKRRQQADIDRAQALHAEYKARKTPPPVGDKAKKRKR
;
A
#
# COMPACT_ATOMS: atom_id res chain seq x y z
N MET A 1 -16.25 4.02 10.98
CA MET A 1 -16.44 3.34 9.69
C MET A 1 -15.24 2.44 9.43
N LYS A 2 -15.50 1.22 9.04
CA LYS A 2 -14.41 0.27 8.80
C LYS A 2 -13.88 0.38 7.38
N ILE A 3 -12.58 0.17 7.25
CA ILE A 3 -11.89 0.20 5.96
C ILE A 3 -11.26 -1.18 5.74
N ARG A 4 -11.37 -1.70 4.52
CA ARG A 4 -10.62 -2.90 4.17
C ARG A 4 -9.16 -2.49 3.92
N VAL A 5 -8.24 -3.28 4.47
CA VAL A 5 -6.82 -3.06 4.25
C VAL A 5 -6.27 -4.35 3.65
N GLU A 6 -5.83 -4.27 2.40
CA GLU A 6 -5.38 -5.44 1.63
C GLU A 6 -3.95 -5.27 1.16
N GLU A 7 -3.23 -6.38 1.10
CA GLU A 7 -1.86 -6.39 0.61
C GLU A 7 -1.87 -6.42 -0.92
N TYR A 8 -1.05 -5.58 -1.55
CA TYR A 8 -0.94 -5.62 -2.99
C TYR A 8 -0.17 -6.86 -3.43
N ILE A 9 -0.79 -7.63 -4.32
CA ILE A 9 -0.20 -8.82 -4.92
C ILE A 9 0.15 -8.49 -6.36
N ARG A 10 1.44 -8.57 -6.69
CA ARG A 10 1.91 -8.24 -8.03
C ARG A 10 1.55 -9.34 -9.04
N PRO A 11 1.66 -9.05 -10.36
CA PRO A 11 1.34 -10.05 -11.37
C PRO A 11 2.10 -11.38 -11.22
N ASP A 12 3.33 -11.34 -10.70
CA ASP A 12 4.13 -12.55 -10.49
C ASP A 12 3.81 -13.28 -9.19
N GLY A 13 2.81 -12.77 -8.44
CA GLY A 13 2.41 -13.36 -7.17
C GLY A 13 3.17 -12.84 -5.97
N SER A 14 4.20 -12.03 -6.17
CA SER A 14 4.94 -11.47 -5.04
C SER A 14 4.12 -10.41 -4.32
N ILE A 15 4.36 -10.27 -3.01
CA ILE A 15 3.64 -9.33 -2.16
C ILE A 15 4.68 -8.47 -1.44
N PRO A 16 5.00 -7.28 -1.99
CA PRO A 16 6.07 -6.45 -1.42
C PRO A 16 5.89 -6.12 0.05
N TYR A 17 4.66 -5.82 0.48
CA TYR A 17 4.39 -5.57 1.89
C TYR A 17 4.76 -6.77 2.76
N LYS A 18 4.37 -7.98 2.33
CA LYS A 18 4.63 -9.19 3.11
C LYS A 18 6.12 -9.46 3.21
N ASP A 19 6.86 -9.30 2.11
CA ASP A 19 8.31 -9.50 2.10
C ASP A 19 8.98 -8.55 3.11
N TRP A 20 8.57 -7.29 3.09
CA TRP A 20 9.08 -6.31 4.04
C TRP A 20 8.69 -6.67 5.48
N PHE A 21 7.41 -6.97 5.70
CA PHE A 21 6.89 -7.30 7.03
C PHE A 21 7.62 -8.51 7.63
N ASP A 22 7.85 -9.54 6.81
CA ASP A 22 8.53 -10.77 7.27
C ASP A 22 10.00 -10.53 7.61
N SER A 23 10.58 -9.42 7.15
CA SER A 23 11.96 -9.05 7.48
C SER A 23 12.11 -8.34 8.81
N LEU A 24 10.99 -7.96 9.44
CA LEU A 24 11.02 -7.17 10.68
C LEU A 24 11.20 -8.07 11.90
N ASP A 25 11.84 -7.51 12.94
CA ASP A 25 11.85 -8.20 14.22
C ASP A 25 10.46 -8.17 14.85
N PRO A 26 10.19 -9.02 15.86
CA PRO A 26 8.85 -9.12 16.44
C PRO A 26 8.28 -7.82 16.98
N GLN A 27 9.11 -6.95 17.56
CA GLN A 27 8.62 -5.70 18.11
C GLN A 27 8.20 -4.73 16.98
N ALA A 28 9.02 -4.65 15.94
CA ALA A 28 8.69 -3.83 14.77
C ALA A 28 7.43 -4.36 14.09
N ALA A 29 7.33 -5.68 13.92
CA ALA A 29 6.14 -6.29 13.31
C ALA A 29 4.88 -5.98 14.10
N ALA A 30 4.96 -6.00 15.43
CA ALA A 30 3.82 -5.65 16.28
C ALA A 30 3.38 -4.21 16.06
N LYS A 31 4.33 -3.28 15.91
CA LYS A 31 4.02 -1.87 15.64
C LYS A 31 3.32 -1.70 14.30
N VAL A 32 3.78 -2.42 13.29
CA VAL A 32 3.16 -2.37 11.96
C VAL A 32 1.76 -2.97 11.99
N THR A 33 1.58 -4.08 12.70
CA THR A 33 0.27 -4.71 12.86
C THR A 33 -0.72 -3.76 13.54
N THR A 34 -0.27 -3.01 14.55
CA THR A 34 -1.10 -2.01 15.23
C THR A 34 -1.50 -0.90 14.25
N ALA A 35 -0.57 -0.43 13.41
CA ALA A 35 -0.88 0.60 12.42
C ALA A 35 -1.94 0.11 11.44
N LYS A 36 -1.79 -1.13 10.96
CA LYS A 36 -2.77 -1.73 10.06
C LYS A 36 -4.14 -1.81 10.71
N LEU A 37 -4.20 -2.26 11.96
CA LEU A 37 -5.46 -2.38 12.69
C LEU A 37 -6.14 -1.01 12.84
N ARG A 38 -5.38 0.03 13.16
CA ARG A 38 -5.94 1.38 13.29
C ARG A 38 -6.58 1.84 11.99
N MET A 39 -5.92 1.58 10.87
CA MET A 39 -6.49 1.93 9.56
C MET A 39 -7.76 1.14 9.28
N GLU A 40 -7.79 -0.15 9.64
CA GLU A 40 -8.98 -0.99 9.48
C GLU A 40 -10.17 -0.45 10.28
N LEU A 41 -9.90 0.16 11.42
CA LEU A 41 -10.93 0.77 12.26
C LEU A 41 -11.34 2.16 11.77
N GLY A 42 -10.78 2.61 10.66
CA GLY A 42 -11.12 3.91 10.07
C GLY A 42 -10.24 5.06 10.53
N ASN A 43 -9.23 4.79 11.37
CA ASN A 43 -8.34 5.85 11.85
C ASN A 43 -7.15 5.97 10.90
N THR A 44 -7.23 6.96 10.01
CA THR A 44 -6.17 7.25 9.05
C THR A 44 -5.47 8.57 9.35
N SER A 45 -5.65 9.12 10.55
CA SER A 45 -5.09 10.44 10.90
C SER A 45 -3.57 10.46 10.90
N ASN A 46 -2.93 9.30 11.09
CA ASN A 46 -1.47 9.20 11.06
C ASN A 46 -0.89 9.01 9.67
N VAL A 47 -1.74 8.95 8.65
CA VAL A 47 -1.28 8.80 7.26
C VAL A 47 -1.09 10.18 6.65
N LYS A 48 0.08 10.39 6.10
CA LYS A 48 0.38 11.60 5.34
C LYS A 48 0.20 11.28 3.86
N TRP A 49 -0.75 11.93 3.21
CA TRP A 49 -1.05 11.68 1.80
C TRP A 49 -0.28 12.66 0.93
N PHE A 50 0.40 12.12 -0.06
CA PHE A 50 1.16 12.95 -1.02
C PHE A 50 1.47 12.13 -2.27
N ALA A 51 1.54 12.79 -3.40
CA ALA A 51 1.97 12.19 -4.67
C ALA A 51 1.24 10.88 -4.99
N GLY A 52 -0.04 10.79 -4.62
CA GLY A 52 -0.88 9.63 -4.92
C GLY A 52 -0.78 8.47 -3.95
N ILE A 53 0.11 8.55 -2.97
CA ILE A 53 0.26 7.50 -1.96
C ILE A 53 0.11 8.07 -0.56
N GLY A 54 0.08 7.19 0.43
CA GLY A 54 0.09 7.56 1.84
C GLY A 54 1.30 6.97 2.55
N GLU A 55 1.80 7.72 3.52
CA GLU A 55 2.91 7.28 4.36
C GLU A 55 2.45 7.30 5.81
N TYR A 56 2.38 6.12 6.41
CA TYR A 56 2.08 5.99 7.84
C TYR A 56 3.40 5.91 8.60
N VAL A 57 3.69 6.94 9.38
CA VAL A 57 4.95 7.02 10.12
C VAL A 57 4.79 6.34 11.47
N ILE A 58 5.69 5.41 11.77
CA ILE A 58 5.77 4.75 13.06
C ILE A 58 7.02 5.26 13.74
N ASP A 59 6.82 6.17 14.70
CA ASP A 59 7.93 6.84 15.40
C ASP A 59 8.47 5.93 16.51
N TRP A 60 9.20 4.91 16.09
CA TRP A 60 9.78 3.91 16.99
C TRP A 60 10.98 3.29 16.31
N GLY A 61 12.02 3.01 17.07
CA GLY A 61 13.24 2.42 16.54
C GLY A 61 13.87 3.29 15.45
N PRO A 62 14.24 2.72 14.31
CA PRO A 62 14.85 3.49 13.21
C PRO A 62 13.84 4.35 12.43
N GLY A 63 12.59 4.45 12.91
CA GLY A 63 11.58 5.23 12.23
C GLY A 63 11.01 4.48 11.04
N TYR A 64 10.11 3.53 11.31
CA TYR A 64 9.48 2.75 10.23
C TYR A 64 8.41 3.53 9.51
N ARG A 65 8.24 3.22 8.24
CA ARG A 65 7.19 3.82 7.41
C ARG A 65 6.47 2.73 6.64
N LEU A 66 5.16 2.83 6.65
CA LEU A 66 4.28 1.92 5.92
C LEU A 66 3.66 2.70 4.77
N TYR A 67 3.86 2.25 3.54
CA TYR A 67 3.35 2.93 2.36
C TYR A 67 2.08 2.28 1.86
N VAL A 68 1.10 3.11 1.60
CA VAL A 68 -0.24 2.66 1.25
C VAL A 68 -0.80 3.47 0.08
N ALA A 69 -1.83 2.95 -0.56
CA ALA A 69 -2.62 3.71 -1.52
C ALA A 69 -4.09 3.59 -1.12
N ARG A 70 -4.87 4.62 -1.43
CA ARG A 70 -6.29 4.59 -1.16
C ARG A 70 -7.05 4.33 -2.46
N ASP A 71 -7.97 3.40 -2.40
CA ASP A 71 -8.84 3.09 -3.54
C ASP A 71 -10.28 3.30 -3.11
N GLY A 72 -10.79 4.49 -3.37
CA GLY A 72 -12.08 4.89 -2.87
C GLY A 72 -12.03 5.15 -1.37
N GLU A 73 -13.19 5.12 -0.72
CA GLU A 73 -13.28 5.49 0.69
C GLU A 73 -13.07 4.31 1.64
N LEU A 74 -13.25 3.09 1.15
CA LEU A 74 -13.34 1.92 2.02
C LEU A 74 -12.20 0.90 1.81
N LEU A 75 -11.24 1.21 0.94
CA LEU A 75 -10.12 0.29 0.67
C LEU A 75 -8.79 1.01 0.73
N ILE A 76 -7.88 0.44 1.51
CA ILE A 76 -6.47 0.84 1.54
C ILE A 76 -5.65 -0.36 1.09
N VAL A 77 -4.70 -0.12 0.20
CA VAL A 77 -3.82 -1.15 -0.35
C VAL A 77 -2.43 -0.95 0.21
N LEU A 78 -1.87 -1.98 0.82
CA LEU A 78 -0.53 -1.93 1.40
C LEU A 78 0.50 -2.18 0.29
N LEU A 79 1.40 -1.22 0.10
CA LEU A 79 2.39 -1.26 -0.98
C LEU A 79 3.77 -1.71 -0.53
N GLY A 80 4.09 -1.50 0.75
CA GLY A 80 5.38 -1.87 1.26
C GLY A 80 5.76 -1.00 2.43
N GLY A 81 7.01 -1.03 2.81
CA GLY A 81 7.48 -0.22 3.92
C GLY A 81 8.99 -0.07 3.90
N GLY A 82 9.50 0.63 4.88
CA GLY A 82 10.93 0.86 5.01
C GLY A 82 11.24 1.66 6.24
N THR A 83 12.46 2.19 6.28
CA THR A 83 12.93 3.02 7.38
C THR A 83 13.18 4.44 6.90
N LYS A 84 13.33 5.35 7.85
CA LYS A 84 13.63 6.75 7.53
C LYS A 84 14.86 6.87 6.62
N ARG A 85 15.87 6.02 6.85
CA ARG A 85 17.13 6.08 6.12
C ARG A 85 16.96 5.88 4.61
N ARG A 86 16.00 5.04 4.21
CA ARG A 86 15.78 4.71 2.80
C ARG A 86 14.50 5.32 2.25
N GLN A 87 14.01 6.34 2.91
CA GLN A 87 12.69 6.90 2.63
C GLN A 87 12.44 7.22 1.16
N GLN A 88 13.39 7.92 0.50
CA GLN A 88 13.15 8.32 -0.89
C GLN A 88 13.05 7.13 -1.82
N ALA A 89 13.95 6.16 -1.69
CA ALA A 89 13.91 4.95 -2.53
C ALA A 89 12.59 4.18 -2.31
N ASP A 90 12.15 4.10 -1.06
CA ASP A 90 10.91 3.38 -0.74
C ASP A 90 9.68 4.12 -1.22
N ILE A 91 9.70 5.46 -1.20
CA ILE A 91 8.62 6.27 -1.79
C ILE A 91 8.55 6.02 -3.30
N ASP A 92 9.69 6.07 -3.98
CA ASP A 92 9.74 5.85 -5.42
C ASP A 92 9.18 4.47 -5.79
N ARG A 93 9.54 3.46 -5.01
CA ARG A 93 9.05 2.11 -5.21
C ARG A 93 7.54 2.01 -4.96
N ALA A 94 7.06 2.65 -3.90
CA ALA A 94 5.63 2.64 -3.59
C ALA A 94 4.82 3.32 -4.70
N GLN A 95 5.33 4.41 -5.25
CA GLN A 95 4.68 5.09 -6.36
C GLN A 95 4.62 4.19 -7.60
N ALA A 96 5.70 3.48 -7.89
CA ALA A 96 5.72 2.55 -9.01
C ALA A 96 4.73 1.40 -8.82
N LEU A 97 4.65 0.85 -7.61
CA LEU A 97 3.70 -0.21 -7.30
C LEU A 97 2.25 0.28 -7.37
N HIS A 98 2.00 1.51 -6.94
CA HIS A 98 0.68 2.10 -7.06
C HIS A 98 0.27 2.27 -8.52
N ALA A 99 1.21 2.73 -9.36
CA ALA A 99 0.95 2.87 -10.79
C ALA A 99 0.62 1.51 -11.42
N GLU A 100 1.36 0.47 -11.03
CA GLU A 100 1.11 -0.89 -11.48
C GLU A 100 -0.28 -1.37 -11.04
N TYR A 101 -0.63 -1.12 -9.78
CA TYR A 101 -1.95 -1.48 -9.25
C TYR A 101 -3.06 -0.81 -10.06
N LYS A 102 -2.93 0.48 -10.32
CA LYS A 102 -3.96 1.22 -11.06
C LYS A 102 -4.08 0.70 -12.50
N ALA A 103 -2.98 0.41 -13.13
CA ALA A 103 -2.99 -0.09 -14.50
C ALA A 103 -3.69 -1.45 -14.60
N ARG A 104 -3.48 -2.31 -13.62
CA ARG A 104 -4.09 -3.64 -13.59
C ARG A 104 -5.58 -3.59 -13.28
N LYS A 105 -5.97 -2.61 -12.49
CA LYS A 105 -7.36 -2.44 -12.09
C LYS A 105 -8.20 -1.85 -13.22
N THR A 106 -7.63 -0.94 -13.99
CA THR A 106 -8.34 -0.26 -15.06
C THR A 106 -8.45 -1.19 -16.26
N PRO A 107 -9.66 -1.52 -16.69
CA PRO A 107 -9.80 -2.38 -17.87
C PRO A 107 -9.24 -1.68 -19.10
N PRO A 108 -8.74 -2.45 -20.08
CA PRO A 108 -8.25 -1.84 -21.31
C PRO A 108 -9.36 -1.07 -22.02
N PRO A 109 -9.02 -0.03 -22.76
CA PRO A 109 -10.04 0.68 -23.54
C PRO A 109 -10.79 -0.29 -24.44
N VAL A 110 -12.08 -0.13 -24.48
CA VAL A 110 -12.91 -0.93 -25.35
C VAL A 110 -12.71 -0.44 -26.76
N GLY A 111 -12.09 -1.12 -27.31
CA GLY A 111 -11.93 -0.79 -28.65
C GLY A 111 -11.47 -2.03 -29.17
N ASP A 112 -11.55 -2.06 -28.14
CA ASP A 112 -11.34 -2.90 -27.56
C ASP A 112 -11.85 -3.68 -27.13
N LYS A 113 -12.30 -3.58 -27.06
CA LYS A 113 -12.99 -4.19 -26.23
C LYS A 113 -13.68 -4.25 -26.08
N ALA A 114 -13.97 -3.88 -26.47
CA ALA A 114 -14.70 -4.07 -25.97
C ALA A 114 -15.14 -4.24 -26.10
N LYS A 115 -15.06 -4.33 -26.68
CA LYS A 115 -15.41 -4.76 -26.36
C LYS A 115 -15.63 -5.21 -26.20
N LYS A 116 -15.58 -5.32 -26.91
CA LYS A 116 -15.89 -6.06 -26.48
C LYS A 116 -16.52 -6.35 -26.29
N ARG A 117 -16.78 -6.20 -26.88
CA ARG A 117 -17.48 -6.66 -26.64
C ARG A 117 -18.12 -6.90 -26.80
N LYS A 118 -18.25 -6.81 -27.52
CA LYS A 118 -18.80 -7.27 -27.62
C LYS A 118 -19.17 -7.80 -27.67
N ARG A 119 -19.31 -7.77 -28.42
CA ARG A 119 -19.72 -8.50 -28.46
C ARG A 119 -20.00 -8.89 -28.27
#